data_944fc4c1f50848a0c99f06dcca461510
#
_entry.id   944fc4c1f50848a0c99f06dcca461510
#
_cell.length_a   1.000
_cell.length_b   1.000
_cell.length_c   1.000
_cell.angle_alpha   90.00
_cell.angle_beta   90.00
_cell.angle_gamma   90.00
#
_symmetry.space_group_name_H-M   'P 1'
#
loop_
_entity.id
_entity.type
_entity.pdbx_description
1 polymer ?
#
loop_
_entity_poly.entity_id
_entity_poly.type
_entity_poly.pdbx_seq_one_letter_code
_entity_poly.pdbx_strand_id
1 'polypeptide(L)'
;EQVVTAAVPVAENFDPNVYRNGTINLTALDALLQQMPQLTPAFDSAREELANVTSVGPLGGLFAAARDSGLAYVDLGEFATSKIAPQRQVILDALGAKSPQEYMIAFENPAQLRAPGGAPLSAAILQFDNGKMTIPFNGYIAGDAFKGHPLIQYKPASPPPWGADAAGLGFVNSGAHPDWRLAGEDLIRAWNTAKDPKVDAMIGMDTRAIEALIRATGPIDVEGYGTLTADNFAQKVVTDAYLDFQSDQRVRQSLNDKVATVM
;
A
#
# COMPACT_ATOMS: atom_id res chain seq x y z
N GLU A 1 -33.56 -1.60 -3.51
CA GLU A 1 -34.03 -2.10 -4.83
C GLU A 1 -33.34 -1.35 -5.98
N GLN A 2 -33.27 -0.01 -5.96
CA GLN A 2 -32.64 0.81 -7.01
C GLN A 2 -31.15 0.49 -7.21
N VAL A 3 -30.38 0.31 -6.11
CA VAL A 3 -28.96 -0.09 -6.20
C VAL A 3 -28.82 -1.45 -6.89
N VAL A 4 -29.66 -2.41 -6.54
CA VAL A 4 -29.65 -3.74 -7.15
C VAL A 4 -29.96 -3.64 -8.64
N THR A 5 -31.00 -2.88 -9.00
CA THR A 5 -31.39 -2.70 -10.40
C THR A 5 -30.30 -2.02 -11.24
N ALA A 6 -29.64 -0.99 -10.69
CA ALA A 6 -28.52 -0.31 -11.35
C ALA A 6 -27.25 -1.15 -11.42
N ALA A 7 -27.04 -2.05 -10.44
CA ALA A 7 -25.86 -2.91 -10.41
C ALA A 7 -25.94 -4.10 -11.38
N VAL A 8 -27.14 -4.55 -11.76
CA VAL A 8 -27.33 -5.70 -12.67
C VAL A 8 -26.55 -5.53 -13.98
N PRO A 9 -26.65 -4.43 -14.73
CA PRO A 9 -25.89 -4.29 -15.99
C PRO A 9 -24.36 -4.29 -15.78
N VAL A 10 -23.90 -3.74 -14.64
CA VAL A 10 -22.47 -3.75 -14.28
C VAL A 10 -22.03 -5.16 -13.92
N ALA A 11 -22.85 -5.89 -13.14
CA ALA A 11 -22.57 -7.26 -12.74
C ALA A 11 -22.62 -8.26 -13.92
N GLU A 12 -23.56 -8.09 -14.84
CA GLU A 12 -23.69 -8.92 -16.04
C GLU A 12 -22.50 -8.75 -16.99
N ASN A 13 -21.90 -7.56 -17.04
CA ASN A 13 -20.72 -7.25 -17.85
C ASN A 13 -19.41 -7.39 -17.05
N PHE A 14 -19.47 -7.73 -15.76
CA PHE A 14 -18.29 -7.93 -14.95
C PHE A 14 -17.55 -9.20 -15.36
N ASP A 15 -16.29 -9.05 -15.80
CA ASP A 15 -15.40 -10.19 -16.00
C ASP A 15 -14.83 -10.65 -14.66
N PRO A 16 -15.21 -11.83 -14.14
CA PRO A 16 -14.66 -12.33 -12.86
C PRO A 16 -13.15 -12.62 -12.92
N ASN A 17 -12.55 -12.59 -14.12
CA ASN A 17 -11.12 -12.76 -14.33
C ASN A 17 -10.36 -11.42 -14.41
N VAL A 18 -10.90 -10.34 -13.84
CA VAL A 18 -10.17 -9.06 -13.71
C VAL A 18 -8.80 -9.28 -13.06
N TYR A 19 -8.70 -10.18 -12.09
CA TYR A 19 -7.42 -10.59 -11.51
C TYR A 19 -7.27 -12.11 -11.54
N ARG A 20 -6.17 -12.60 -12.10
CA ARG A 20 -5.85 -14.02 -12.11
C ARG A 20 -4.34 -14.27 -12.17
N ASN A 21 -3.84 -15.08 -11.25
CA ASN A 21 -2.44 -15.54 -11.23
C ASN A 21 -1.42 -14.39 -11.34
N GLY A 22 -1.56 -13.34 -10.53
CA GLY A 22 -0.65 -12.19 -10.52
C GLY A 22 -0.81 -11.25 -11.72
N THR A 23 -1.88 -11.39 -12.50
CA THR A 23 -2.14 -10.54 -13.66
C THR A 23 -3.51 -9.89 -13.54
N ILE A 24 -3.56 -8.58 -13.72
CA ILE A 24 -4.78 -7.78 -13.83
C ILE A 24 -5.13 -7.65 -15.31
N ASN A 25 -6.32 -8.10 -15.69
CA ASN A 25 -6.83 -7.86 -17.04
C ASN A 25 -7.21 -6.38 -17.18
N LEU A 26 -6.34 -5.60 -17.81
CA LEU A 26 -6.53 -4.16 -17.94
C LEU A 26 -7.77 -3.81 -18.78
N THR A 27 -8.13 -4.61 -19.76
CA THR A 27 -9.33 -4.40 -20.56
C THR A 27 -10.60 -4.59 -19.72
N ALA A 28 -10.65 -5.63 -18.90
CA ALA A 28 -11.77 -5.88 -18.01
C ALA A 28 -11.86 -4.81 -16.91
N LEU A 29 -10.71 -4.41 -16.33
CA LEU A 29 -10.65 -3.33 -15.35
C LEU A 29 -11.11 -2.00 -15.96
N ASP A 30 -10.67 -1.70 -17.17
CA ASP A 30 -11.05 -0.50 -17.90
C ASP A 30 -12.57 -0.43 -18.12
N ALA A 31 -13.16 -1.53 -18.60
CA ALA A 31 -14.60 -1.65 -18.80
C ALA A 31 -15.38 -1.47 -17.48
N LEU A 32 -14.89 -2.05 -16.38
CA LEU A 32 -15.48 -1.87 -15.06
C LEU A 32 -15.46 -0.40 -14.64
N LEU A 33 -14.28 0.24 -14.68
CA LEU A 33 -14.12 1.64 -14.27
C LEU A 33 -14.96 2.60 -15.13
N GLN A 34 -15.21 2.29 -16.41
CA GLN A 34 -16.09 3.06 -17.27
C GLN A 34 -17.56 2.98 -16.87
N GLN A 35 -17.99 1.82 -16.36
CA GLN A 35 -19.38 1.58 -15.99
C GLN A 35 -19.71 2.09 -14.57
N MET A 36 -18.75 2.11 -13.68
CA MET A 36 -18.94 2.48 -12.26
C MET A 36 -19.69 3.82 -12.06
N PRO A 37 -19.40 4.92 -12.77
CA PRO A 37 -20.12 6.18 -12.59
C PRO A 37 -21.64 6.10 -12.80
N GLN A 38 -22.12 5.09 -13.56
CA GLN A 38 -23.57 4.88 -13.77
C GLN A 38 -24.28 4.44 -12.49
N LEU A 39 -23.55 3.96 -11.48
CA LEU A 39 -24.08 3.56 -10.18
C LEU A 39 -24.28 4.74 -9.21
N THR A 40 -23.70 5.91 -9.50
CA THR A 40 -23.77 7.06 -8.57
C THR A 40 -25.20 7.43 -8.18
N PRO A 41 -26.18 7.59 -9.10
CA PRO A 41 -27.54 7.93 -8.71
C PRO A 41 -28.21 6.88 -7.81
N ALA A 42 -27.83 5.60 -7.97
CA ALA A 42 -28.39 4.53 -7.15
C ALA A 42 -27.82 4.55 -5.72
N PHE A 43 -26.55 4.90 -5.56
CA PHE A 43 -25.94 5.10 -4.23
C PHE A 43 -26.52 6.35 -3.54
N ASP A 44 -26.72 7.46 -4.27
CA ASP A 44 -27.36 8.67 -3.74
C ASP A 44 -28.78 8.35 -3.20
N SER A 45 -29.58 7.62 -4.00
CA SER A 45 -30.92 7.19 -3.58
C SER A 45 -30.90 6.25 -2.39
N ALA A 46 -29.97 5.28 -2.36
CA ALA A 46 -29.82 4.36 -1.25
C ALA A 46 -29.43 5.08 0.05
N ARG A 47 -28.61 6.10 -0.03
CA ARG A 47 -28.24 6.96 1.09
C ARG A 47 -29.47 7.66 1.66
N GLU A 48 -30.30 8.26 0.82
CA GLU A 48 -31.55 8.92 1.23
C GLU A 48 -32.49 7.93 1.91
N GLU A 49 -32.71 6.77 1.34
CA GLU A 49 -33.60 5.74 1.91
C GLU A 49 -33.09 5.25 3.27
N LEU A 50 -31.79 4.95 3.38
CA LEU A 50 -31.17 4.50 4.63
C LEU A 50 -31.19 5.59 5.72
N ALA A 51 -31.01 6.86 5.36
CA ALA A 51 -31.10 7.98 6.31
C ALA A 51 -32.50 8.11 6.93
N ASN A 52 -33.53 7.70 6.21
CA ASN A 52 -34.91 7.72 6.66
C ASN A 52 -35.31 6.51 7.54
N VAL A 53 -34.42 5.51 7.69
CA VAL A 53 -34.70 4.35 8.57
C VAL A 53 -34.67 4.79 10.04
N THR A 54 -35.81 4.77 10.67
CA THR A 54 -35.94 5.12 12.09
C THR A 54 -35.66 3.93 13.00
N SER A 55 -34.88 4.17 14.05
CA SER A 55 -34.48 3.15 15.04
C SER A 55 -35.30 3.20 16.30
N VAL A 56 -36.65 3.06 16.17
CA VAL A 56 -37.61 3.13 17.30
C VAL A 56 -38.17 1.74 17.61
N GLY A 57 -38.49 1.52 18.89
CA GLY A 57 -39.13 0.29 19.36
C GLY A 57 -38.12 -0.84 19.76
N PRO A 58 -38.65 -2.03 20.09
CA PRO A 58 -37.84 -3.14 20.65
C PRO A 58 -36.70 -3.64 19.75
N LEU A 59 -36.83 -3.44 18.44
CA LEU A 59 -35.83 -3.81 17.42
C LEU A 59 -35.01 -2.61 16.92
N GLY A 60 -35.14 -1.44 17.54
CA GLY A 60 -34.49 -0.21 17.09
C GLY A 60 -32.97 -0.32 16.96
N GLY A 61 -32.32 -1.02 17.89
CA GLY A 61 -30.86 -1.27 17.81
C GLY A 61 -30.46 -2.12 16.62
N LEU A 62 -31.25 -3.13 16.23
CA LEU A 62 -30.98 -3.96 15.04
C LEU A 62 -31.13 -3.15 13.75
N PHE A 63 -32.18 -2.34 13.66
CA PHE A 63 -32.39 -1.44 12.50
C PHE A 63 -31.29 -0.38 12.39
N ALA A 64 -30.85 0.19 13.52
CA ALA A 64 -29.70 1.11 13.53
C ALA A 64 -28.43 0.45 13.01
N ALA A 65 -28.08 -0.73 13.50
CA ALA A 65 -26.89 -1.47 13.06
C ALA A 65 -26.96 -1.83 11.56
N ALA A 66 -28.13 -2.26 11.09
CA ALA A 66 -28.33 -2.58 9.66
C ALA A 66 -28.22 -1.32 8.78
N ARG A 67 -28.81 -0.20 9.22
CA ARG A 67 -28.68 1.11 8.55
C ARG A 67 -27.21 1.54 8.48
N ASP A 68 -26.50 1.53 9.60
CA ASP A 68 -25.12 2.00 9.69
C ASP A 68 -24.18 1.13 8.83
N SER A 69 -24.42 -0.18 8.80
CA SER A 69 -23.71 -1.08 7.88
C SER A 69 -24.05 -0.75 6.42
N GLY A 70 -25.32 -0.52 6.10
CA GLY A 70 -25.74 -0.12 4.75
C GLY A 70 -25.11 1.19 4.31
N LEU A 71 -25.06 2.19 5.18
CA LEU A 71 -24.42 3.48 4.90
C LEU A 71 -22.90 3.32 4.63
N ALA A 72 -22.21 2.44 5.37
CA ALA A 72 -20.80 2.17 5.12
C ALA A 72 -20.54 1.59 3.71
N TYR A 73 -21.42 0.70 3.21
CA TYR A 73 -21.35 0.20 1.84
C TYR A 73 -21.66 1.28 0.79
N VAL A 74 -22.64 2.14 1.09
CA VAL A 74 -22.95 3.29 0.22
C VAL A 74 -21.77 4.24 0.15
N ASP A 75 -21.14 4.59 1.29
CA ASP A 75 -19.94 5.43 1.34
C ASP A 75 -18.80 4.86 0.47
N LEU A 76 -18.57 3.55 0.56
CA LEU A 76 -17.56 2.87 -0.27
C LEU A 76 -17.93 2.92 -1.76
N GLY A 77 -19.19 2.70 -2.10
CA GLY A 77 -19.69 2.77 -3.47
C GLY A 77 -19.55 4.18 -4.07
N GLU A 78 -19.97 5.21 -3.34
CA GLU A 78 -19.81 6.60 -3.74
C GLU A 78 -18.34 7.00 -3.89
N PHE A 79 -17.47 6.56 -2.97
CA PHE A 79 -16.04 6.77 -3.09
C PHE A 79 -15.49 6.13 -4.37
N ALA A 80 -15.86 4.89 -4.63
CA ALA A 80 -15.42 4.17 -5.81
C ALA A 80 -15.87 4.83 -7.12
N THR A 81 -17.15 5.25 -7.20
CA THR A 81 -17.71 5.86 -8.41
C THR A 81 -17.26 7.30 -8.62
N SER A 82 -17.12 8.10 -7.54
CA SER A 82 -16.81 9.53 -7.62
C SER A 82 -15.33 9.87 -7.52
N LYS A 83 -14.51 9.02 -6.90
CA LYS A 83 -13.08 9.29 -6.68
C LYS A 83 -12.17 8.32 -7.45
N ILE A 84 -12.50 7.04 -7.50
CA ILE A 84 -11.66 6.02 -8.15
C ILE A 84 -11.92 5.96 -9.66
N ALA A 85 -13.18 5.78 -10.07
CA ALA A 85 -13.52 5.62 -11.49
C ALA A 85 -13.06 6.80 -12.39
N PRO A 86 -13.16 8.08 -11.98
CA PRO A 86 -12.63 9.19 -12.77
C PRO A 86 -11.11 9.15 -12.98
N GLN A 87 -10.36 8.43 -12.12
CA GLN A 87 -8.91 8.26 -12.25
C GLN A 87 -8.52 7.07 -13.15
N ARG A 88 -9.47 6.54 -13.93
CA ARG A 88 -9.32 5.36 -14.76
C ARG A 88 -7.99 5.30 -15.52
N GLN A 89 -7.65 6.35 -16.25
CA GLN A 89 -6.43 6.37 -17.05
C GLN A 89 -5.17 6.32 -16.19
N VAL A 90 -5.18 7.04 -15.06
CA VAL A 90 -4.06 7.02 -14.10
C VAL A 90 -3.88 5.62 -13.50
N ILE A 91 -4.98 4.94 -13.18
CA ILE A 91 -4.95 3.57 -12.65
C ILE A 91 -4.37 2.60 -13.69
N LEU A 92 -4.84 2.67 -14.94
CA LEU A 92 -4.34 1.81 -16.00
C LEU A 92 -2.85 2.06 -16.29
N ASP A 93 -2.44 3.33 -16.35
CA ASP A 93 -1.04 3.70 -16.55
C ASP A 93 -0.16 3.21 -15.40
N ALA A 94 -0.64 3.34 -14.15
CA ALA A 94 0.03 2.82 -12.96
C ALA A 94 0.17 1.30 -12.96
N LEU A 95 -0.71 0.58 -13.65
CA LEU A 95 -0.63 -0.87 -13.85
C LEU A 95 0.13 -1.27 -15.12
N GLY A 96 0.90 -0.35 -15.69
CA GLY A 96 1.80 -0.62 -16.81
C GLY A 96 1.13 -0.65 -18.18
N ALA A 97 -0.04 0.00 -18.38
CA ALA A 97 -0.75 0.00 -19.66
C ALA A 97 0.04 0.67 -20.80
N LYS A 98 0.85 1.70 -20.50
CA LYS A 98 1.66 2.43 -21.49
C LYS A 98 3.12 1.97 -21.50
N SER A 99 3.68 1.71 -20.35
CA SER A 99 5.05 1.25 -20.15
C SER A 99 5.14 0.55 -18.80
N PRO A 100 6.09 -0.37 -18.61
CA PRO A 100 6.35 -0.95 -17.29
C PRO A 100 6.51 0.13 -16.22
N GLN A 101 5.98 -0.12 -15.03
CA GLN A 101 6.06 0.77 -13.87
C GLN A 101 6.68 0.01 -12.71
N GLU A 102 7.65 0.61 -12.04
CA GLU A 102 8.35 0.04 -10.88
C GLU A 102 8.03 0.85 -9.62
N TYR A 103 7.44 0.17 -8.64
CA TYR A 103 7.08 0.76 -7.34
C TYR A 103 7.90 0.14 -6.23
N MET A 104 8.64 0.95 -5.48
CA MET A 104 9.25 0.49 -4.24
C MET A 104 8.24 0.58 -3.10
N ILE A 105 7.93 -0.56 -2.50
CA ILE A 105 7.25 -0.63 -1.21
C ILE A 105 8.32 -0.63 -0.14
N ALA A 106 8.46 0.47 0.59
CA ALA A 106 9.42 0.61 1.68
C ALA A 106 8.76 0.26 3.01
N PHE A 107 9.30 -0.73 3.71
CA PHE A 107 8.83 -1.11 5.04
C PHE A 107 9.56 -0.27 6.09
N GLU A 108 8.80 0.64 6.71
CA GLU A 108 9.33 1.61 7.64
C GLU A 108 9.25 1.13 9.09
N ASN A 109 10.39 1.20 9.77
CA ASN A 109 10.44 0.88 11.20
C ASN A 109 10.24 2.15 12.03
N PRO A 110 9.09 2.34 12.69
CA PRO A 110 8.80 3.53 13.48
C PRO A 110 9.62 3.63 14.77
N ALA A 111 10.23 2.54 15.24
CA ALA A 111 11.15 2.58 16.38
C ALA A 111 12.47 3.31 16.06
N GLN A 112 12.81 3.41 14.77
CA GLN A 112 13.91 4.24 14.30
C GLN A 112 13.35 5.56 13.76
N LEU A 113 13.11 6.50 14.66
CA LEU A 113 12.42 7.74 14.34
C LEU A 113 12.99 8.47 13.13
N ARG A 114 12.13 8.72 12.16
CA ARG A 114 12.30 9.62 11.03
C ARG A 114 11.05 10.45 10.90
N ALA A 115 11.18 11.68 10.44
CA ALA A 115 10.05 12.59 10.33
C ALA A 115 8.90 12.05 9.44
N PRO A 116 9.15 11.34 8.34
CA PRO A 116 8.08 10.85 7.47
C PRO A 116 7.42 9.53 7.90
N GLY A 117 7.82 8.88 9.03
CA GLY A 117 7.13 7.68 9.53
C GLY A 117 8.04 6.63 10.16
N GLY A 118 9.30 6.57 9.77
CA GLY A 118 10.27 5.61 10.27
C GLY A 118 11.48 5.46 9.34
N ALA A 119 12.39 4.57 9.69
CA ALA A 119 13.52 4.26 8.81
C ALA A 119 13.12 3.14 7.83
N PRO A 120 13.30 3.31 6.53
CA PRO A 120 13.09 2.25 5.54
C PRO A 120 14.22 1.23 5.66
N LEU A 121 13.94 0.08 6.26
CA LEU A 121 14.95 -0.97 6.50
C LEU A 121 14.89 -2.09 5.46
N SER A 122 13.71 -2.40 4.95
CA SER A 122 13.48 -3.41 3.90
C SER A 122 12.55 -2.83 2.85
N ALA A 123 12.60 -3.37 1.65
CA ALA A 123 11.70 -3.00 0.57
C ALA A 123 11.39 -4.20 -0.33
N ALA A 124 10.26 -4.12 -1.01
CA ALA A 124 9.98 -4.89 -2.21
C ALA A 124 9.80 -3.94 -3.40
N ILE A 125 10.26 -4.33 -4.58
CA ILE A 125 9.94 -3.62 -5.81
C ILE A 125 8.89 -4.43 -6.55
N LEU A 126 7.73 -3.80 -6.77
CA LEU A 126 6.66 -4.33 -7.60
C LEU A 126 6.81 -3.74 -8.99
N GLN A 127 6.90 -4.60 -9.98
CA GLN A 127 6.85 -4.19 -11.38
C GLN A 127 5.49 -4.57 -11.95
N PHE A 128 4.83 -3.62 -12.61
CA PHE A 128 3.64 -3.84 -13.41
C PHE A 128 3.97 -3.62 -14.88
N ASP A 129 3.74 -4.65 -15.70
CA ASP A 129 3.88 -4.58 -17.14
C ASP A 129 2.60 -5.13 -17.79
N ASN A 130 1.82 -4.25 -18.39
CA ASN A 130 0.52 -4.57 -18.98
C ASN A 130 -0.38 -5.40 -18.04
N GLY A 131 -0.48 -4.96 -16.78
CA GLY A 131 -1.25 -5.60 -15.72
C GLY A 131 -0.59 -6.81 -15.06
N LYS A 132 0.51 -7.33 -15.61
CA LYS A 132 1.27 -8.42 -14.99
C LYS A 132 2.14 -7.87 -13.86
N MET A 133 1.93 -8.39 -12.66
CA MET A 133 2.71 -8.05 -11.47
C MET A 133 3.87 -9.04 -11.31
N THR A 134 5.07 -8.52 -11.07
CA THR A 134 6.25 -9.28 -10.68
C THR A 134 6.97 -8.56 -9.53
N ILE A 135 7.83 -9.28 -8.81
CA ILE A 135 8.63 -8.74 -7.69
C ILE A 135 10.10 -8.97 -8.00
N PRO A 136 10.74 -8.07 -8.80
CA PRO A 136 12.14 -8.23 -9.20
C PRO A 136 13.13 -8.03 -8.04
N PHE A 137 12.73 -7.40 -6.96
CA PHE A 137 13.55 -7.21 -5.77
C PHE A 137 12.69 -7.34 -4.52
N ASN A 138 13.26 -8.02 -3.51
CA ASN A 138 12.72 -8.06 -2.16
C ASN A 138 13.89 -8.26 -1.19
N GLY A 139 13.99 -7.44 -0.15
CA GLY A 139 15.02 -7.59 0.84
C GLY A 139 15.39 -6.34 1.62
N TYR A 140 16.47 -6.48 2.40
CA TYR A 140 17.01 -5.44 3.25
C TYR A 140 17.68 -4.34 2.44
N ILE A 141 17.37 -3.08 2.76
CA ILE A 141 17.84 -1.89 2.03
C ILE A 141 18.64 -0.91 2.90
N ALA A 142 19.03 -1.29 4.10
CA ALA A 142 19.85 -0.46 4.98
C ALA A 142 21.27 -1.06 5.16
N GLY A 143 22.20 -0.24 5.63
CA GLY A 143 23.56 -0.68 5.96
C GLY A 143 24.27 -1.37 4.79
N ASP A 144 24.61 -2.63 4.97
CA ASP A 144 25.41 -3.43 4.04
C ASP A 144 24.78 -3.63 2.64
N ALA A 145 23.47 -3.40 2.47
CA ALA A 145 22.82 -3.47 1.17
C ALA A 145 23.40 -2.47 0.15
N PHE A 146 24.03 -1.41 0.66
CA PHE A 146 24.73 -0.39 -0.13
C PHE A 146 26.26 -0.47 0.01
N LYS A 147 26.84 -1.70 0.19
CA LYS A 147 28.28 -1.91 0.18
C LYS A 147 28.91 -1.30 -1.07
N GLY A 148 29.95 -0.48 -0.87
CA GLY A 148 30.57 0.28 -1.95
C GLY A 148 29.94 1.65 -2.23
N HIS A 149 28.75 1.90 -1.68
CA HIS A 149 28.06 3.20 -1.76
C HIS A 149 27.60 3.64 -0.37
N PRO A 150 28.49 3.81 0.62
CA PRO A 150 28.12 4.18 1.98
C PRO A 150 27.45 5.55 2.05
N LEU A 151 27.83 6.44 1.13
CA LEU A 151 27.20 7.74 0.92
C LEU A 151 26.81 7.85 -0.56
N ILE A 152 25.54 8.20 -0.80
CA ILE A 152 24.99 8.33 -2.14
C ILE A 152 24.86 9.82 -2.46
N GLN A 153 25.51 10.24 -3.52
CA GLN A 153 25.43 11.62 -4.00
C GLN A 153 24.40 11.71 -5.11
N TYR A 154 23.39 12.50 -4.89
CA TYR A 154 22.32 12.77 -5.85
C TYR A 154 21.86 14.21 -5.73
N LYS A 155 21.16 14.72 -6.75
CA LYS A 155 20.51 16.04 -6.68
C LYS A 155 19.22 15.92 -5.86
N PRO A 156 19.15 16.50 -4.65
CA PRO A 156 17.98 16.35 -3.79
C PRO A 156 16.76 17.08 -4.35
N ALA A 157 15.56 16.57 -4.02
CA ALA A 157 14.29 17.27 -4.15
C ALA A 157 14.05 18.18 -2.94
N SER A 158 14.46 17.68 -1.75
CA SER A 158 14.33 18.43 -0.49
C SER A 158 15.27 19.64 -0.43
N PRO A 159 14.78 20.76 0.11
CA PRO A 159 15.64 21.91 0.39
C PRO A 159 16.54 21.63 1.61
N PRO A 160 17.64 22.41 1.80
CA PRO A 160 18.38 22.38 3.04
C PRO A 160 17.48 22.66 4.27
N PRO A 161 17.73 22.05 5.43
CA PRO A 161 18.86 21.16 5.76
C PRO A 161 18.61 19.67 5.48
N TRP A 162 17.48 19.29 4.89
CA TRP A 162 17.07 17.87 4.73
C TRP A 162 17.62 17.17 3.50
N GLY A 163 17.90 17.91 2.44
CA GLY A 163 18.48 17.34 1.23
C GLY A 163 19.92 16.87 1.43
N ALA A 164 20.39 15.99 0.53
CA ALA A 164 21.80 15.59 0.50
C ALA A 164 22.70 16.79 0.20
N ASP A 165 23.81 16.88 0.94
CA ASP A 165 24.87 17.84 0.66
C ASP A 165 25.92 17.25 -0.31
N ALA A 166 27.03 17.94 -0.52
CA ALA A 166 28.11 17.48 -1.38
C ALA A 166 28.79 16.20 -0.89
N ALA A 167 28.66 15.86 0.39
CA ALA A 167 29.18 14.63 0.96
C ALA A 167 28.24 13.43 0.75
N GLY A 168 26.97 13.68 0.39
CA GLY A 168 25.94 12.68 0.23
C GLY A 168 25.35 12.17 1.53
N LEU A 169 24.39 11.24 1.43
CA LEU A 169 23.73 10.60 2.58
C LEU A 169 23.72 9.09 2.42
N GLY A 170 23.77 8.35 3.52
CA GLY A 170 23.42 6.93 3.52
C GLY A 170 21.93 6.76 3.15
N PHE A 171 21.59 5.71 2.40
CA PHE A 171 20.26 5.55 1.80
C PHE A 171 19.10 5.86 2.75
N VAL A 172 19.06 5.21 3.93
CA VAL A 172 18.00 5.39 4.93
C VAL A 172 17.88 6.82 5.48
N ASN A 173 18.90 7.66 5.31
CA ASN A 173 18.91 9.05 5.73
C ASN A 173 18.50 10.00 4.61
N SER A 174 18.38 9.53 3.38
CA SER A 174 17.94 10.34 2.25
C SER A 174 16.49 10.80 2.43
N GLY A 175 15.64 9.99 3.05
CA GLY A 175 14.24 10.34 3.37
C GLY A 175 14.08 11.14 4.67
N ALA A 176 14.85 12.20 4.88
CA ALA A 176 14.83 12.95 6.14
C ALA A 176 13.75 14.05 6.23
N HIS A 177 13.20 14.49 5.09
CA HIS A 177 12.23 15.59 5.04
C HIS A 177 10.89 15.19 5.68
N PRO A 178 10.23 16.05 6.48
CA PRO A 178 8.94 15.72 7.11
C PRO A 178 7.77 15.61 6.12
N ASP A 179 7.83 16.24 4.96
CA ASP A 179 6.86 16.02 3.88
C ASP A 179 7.27 14.74 3.12
N TRP A 180 6.40 13.72 3.19
CA TRP A 180 6.64 12.44 2.52
C TRP A 180 6.88 12.55 1.00
N ARG A 181 6.25 13.50 0.33
CA ARG A 181 6.45 13.69 -1.12
C ARG A 181 7.90 14.03 -1.43
N LEU A 182 8.55 14.86 -0.61
CA LEU A 182 9.96 15.22 -0.76
C LEU A 182 10.88 14.12 -0.24
N ALA A 183 10.55 13.50 0.90
CA ALA A 183 11.32 12.39 1.44
C ALA A 183 11.33 11.18 0.50
N GLY A 184 10.17 10.80 -0.04
CA GLY A 184 10.05 9.72 -1.01
C GLY A 184 10.78 10.00 -2.31
N GLU A 185 10.70 11.22 -2.82
CA GLU A 185 11.44 11.63 -4.02
C GLU A 185 12.97 11.55 -3.81
N ASP A 186 13.45 11.94 -2.64
CA ASP A 186 14.88 11.84 -2.31
C ASP A 186 15.33 10.38 -2.17
N LEU A 187 14.50 9.51 -1.59
CA LEU A 187 14.76 8.07 -1.54
C LEU A 187 14.79 7.44 -2.93
N ILE A 188 13.84 7.80 -3.81
CA ILE A 188 13.83 7.36 -5.22
C ILE A 188 15.11 7.77 -5.93
N ARG A 189 15.53 9.02 -5.81
CA ARG A 189 16.76 9.53 -6.44
C ARG A 189 18.01 8.84 -5.90
N ALA A 190 18.07 8.63 -4.59
CA ALA A 190 19.17 7.89 -3.97
C ALA A 190 19.22 6.45 -4.46
N TRP A 191 18.09 5.74 -4.50
CA TRP A 191 18.00 4.39 -5.03
C TRP A 191 18.43 4.34 -6.50
N ASN A 192 17.84 5.16 -7.33
CA ASN A 192 18.09 5.20 -8.77
C ASN A 192 19.54 5.59 -9.14
N THR A 193 20.27 6.23 -8.21
CA THR A 193 21.69 6.51 -8.38
C THR A 193 22.55 5.28 -8.11
N ALA A 194 22.17 4.46 -7.13
CA ALA A 194 23.04 3.40 -6.60
C ALA A 194 22.59 1.97 -6.96
N LYS A 195 21.36 1.75 -7.39
CA LYS A 195 20.74 0.42 -7.55
C LYS A 195 19.94 0.28 -8.84
N ASP A 196 19.69 -0.99 -9.19
CA ASP A 196 18.73 -1.46 -10.17
C ASP A 196 17.84 -2.55 -9.54
N PRO A 197 16.60 -2.76 -10.03
CA PRO A 197 15.95 -1.93 -11.08
C PRO A 197 15.73 -0.50 -10.61
N LYS A 198 15.56 0.43 -11.56
CA LYS A 198 15.15 1.80 -11.24
C LYS A 198 13.71 1.77 -10.77
N VAL A 199 13.30 2.76 -9.98
CA VAL A 199 11.93 2.86 -9.47
C VAL A 199 11.30 4.18 -9.88
N ASP A 200 10.01 4.14 -10.22
CA ASP A 200 9.22 5.29 -10.68
C ASP A 200 8.52 6.00 -9.51
N ALA A 201 8.13 5.23 -8.49
CA ALA A 201 7.48 5.75 -7.31
C ALA A 201 7.80 4.94 -6.06
N MET A 202 7.48 5.51 -4.89
CA MET A 202 7.70 4.88 -3.60
C MET A 202 6.45 4.96 -2.73
N ILE A 203 6.15 3.87 -2.06
CA ILE A 203 5.06 3.74 -1.08
C ILE A 203 5.70 3.37 0.26
N GLY A 204 5.58 4.26 1.25
CA GLY A 204 5.97 3.95 2.63
C GLY A 204 4.89 3.15 3.32
N MET A 205 5.26 2.04 3.95
CA MET A 205 4.36 1.22 4.76
C MET A 205 4.95 1.06 6.16
N ASP A 206 4.31 1.68 7.13
CA ASP A 206 4.63 1.47 8.53
C ASP A 206 3.97 0.21 9.10
N THR A 207 4.22 -0.10 10.37
CA THR A 207 3.63 -1.27 11.03
C THR A 207 2.11 -1.25 11.02
N ARG A 208 1.47 -0.08 11.08
CA ARG A 208 0.00 0.02 11.06
C ARG A 208 -0.60 -0.30 9.70
N ALA A 209 0.06 0.13 8.64
CA ALA A 209 -0.34 -0.24 7.28
C ALA A 209 -0.24 -1.75 7.07
N ILE A 210 0.83 -2.38 7.59
CA ILE A 210 1.02 -3.82 7.51
C ILE A 210 0.00 -4.58 8.38
N GLU A 211 -0.29 -4.11 9.60
CA GLU A 211 -1.36 -4.67 10.44
C GLU A 211 -2.73 -4.63 9.75
N ALA A 212 -3.04 -3.52 9.07
CA ALA A 212 -4.28 -3.40 8.30
C ALA A 212 -4.31 -4.40 7.11
N LEU A 213 -3.18 -4.58 6.44
CA LEU A 213 -3.06 -5.57 5.36
C LEU A 213 -3.25 -6.99 5.89
N ILE A 214 -2.57 -7.37 6.97
CA ILE A 214 -2.74 -8.69 7.63
C ILE A 214 -4.19 -8.89 8.08
N ARG A 215 -4.86 -7.87 8.56
CA ARG A 215 -6.28 -7.96 8.96
C ARG A 215 -7.19 -8.27 7.77
N ALA A 216 -6.84 -7.76 6.60
CA ALA A 216 -7.61 -7.98 5.37
C ALA A 216 -7.30 -9.34 4.70
N THR A 217 -6.02 -9.79 4.75
CA THR A 217 -5.56 -10.98 4.02
C THR A 217 -5.46 -12.25 4.89
N GLY A 218 -5.44 -12.09 6.21
CA GLY A 218 -5.25 -13.16 7.18
C GLY A 218 -3.84 -13.22 7.75
N PRO A 219 -3.63 -14.05 8.79
CA PRO A 219 -2.32 -14.24 9.43
C PRO A 219 -1.26 -14.78 8.46
N ILE A 220 0.00 -14.46 8.75
CA ILE A 220 1.16 -14.93 7.99
C ILE A 220 2.06 -15.79 8.88
N ASP A 221 2.45 -16.96 8.38
CA ASP A 221 3.43 -17.81 9.07
C ASP A 221 4.84 -17.51 8.58
N VAL A 222 5.72 -17.12 9.50
CA VAL A 222 7.12 -16.84 9.22
C VAL A 222 7.99 -17.89 9.89
N GLU A 223 8.70 -18.69 9.08
CA GLU A 223 9.56 -19.76 9.56
C GLU A 223 10.60 -19.26 10.58
N GLY A 224 10.64 -19.90 11.74
CA GLY A 224 11.54 -19.53 12.84
C GLY A 224 11.10 -18.33 13.65
N TYR A 225 9.94 -17.73 13.34
CA TYR A 225 9.40 -16.58 14.05
C TYR A 225 7.96 -16.78 14.52
N GLY A 226 7.23 -17.68 13.87
CA GLY A 226 5.85 -18.05 14.19
C GLY A 226 4.83 -17.25 13.41
N THR A 227 3.58 -17.35 13.83
CA THR A 227 2.45 -16.69 13.17
C THR A 227 2.37 -15.21 13.54
N LEU A 228 2.38 -14.36 12.52
CA LEU A 228 2.15 -12.92 12.64
C LEU A 228 0.68 -12.62 12.34
N THR A 229 0.03 -11.96 13.29
CA THR A 229 -1.35 -11.49 13.19
C THR A 229 -1.37 -9.97 13.21
N ALA A 230 -2.49 -9.38 12.81
CA ALA A 230 -2.66 -7.92 12.91
C ALA A 230 -2.46 -7.39 14.35
N ASP A 231 -2.74 -8.20 15.37
CA ASP A 231 -2.69 -7.78 16.76
C ASP A 231 -1.29 -7.96 17.41
N ASN A 232 -0.43 -8.82 16.82
CA ASN A 232 0.90 -9.07 17.38
C ASN A 232 2.06 -8.56 16.51
N PHE A 233 1.78 -8.13 15.28
CA PHE A 233 2.81 -7.79 14.29
C PHE A 233 3.79 -6.73 14.82
N ALA A 234 3.27 -5.55 15.22
CA ALA A 234 4.13 -4.46 15.68
C ALA A 234 4.97 -4.88 16.90
N GLN A 235 4.35 -5.54 17.88
CA GLN A 235 5.06 -6.02 19.07
C GLN A 235 6.20 -6.96 18.67
N LYS A 236 5.92 -7.97 17.84
CA LYS A 236 6.92 -8.95 17.43
C LYS A 236 8.05 -8.35 16.61
N VAL A 237 7.75 -7.52 15.61
CA VAL A 237 8.76 -7.01 14.67
C VAL A 237 9.53 -5.83 15.23
N VAL A 238 8.87 -4.95 16.00
CA VAL A 238 9.49 -3.71 16.51
C VAL A 238 10.14 -3.91 17.88
N THR A 239 9.61 -4.81 18.72
CA THR A 239 10.08 -4.98 20.11
C THR A 239 10.73 -6.34 20.32
N ASP A 240 9.98 -7.42 20.14
CA ASP A 240 10.44 -8.77 20.52
C ASP A 240 11.66 -9.20 19.72
N ALA A 241 11.72 -8.90 18.43
CA ALA A 241 12.89 -9.20 17.60
C ALA A 241 14.17 -8.53 18.12
N TYR A 242 14.08 -7.37 18.73
CA TYR A 242 15.23 -6.71 19.34
C TYR A 242 15.59 -7.29 20.70
N LEU A 243 14.62 -7.77 21.46
CA LEU A 243 14.86 -8.41 22.77
C LEU A 243 15.40 -9.84 22.59
N ASP A 244 14.79 -10.62 21.70
CA ASP A 244 15.11 -12.03 21.51
C ASP A 244 16.45 -12.24 20.79
N PHE A 245 16.77 -11.38 19.83
CA PHE A 245 17.99 -11.51 19.02
C PHE A 245 19.04 -10.43 19.31
N GLN A 246 18.81 -9.59 20.31
CA GLN A 246 19.72 -8.57 20.85
C GLN A 246 20.78 -8.05 19.88
N SER A 247 22.02 -8.56 19.97
CA SER A 247 23.16 -8.15 19.14
C SER A 247 23.26 -8.87 17.80
N ASP A 248 22.46 -9.91 17.53
CA ASP A 248 22.52 -10.62 16.25
C ASP A 248 21.67 -9.91 15.18
N GLN A 249 22.28 -8.88 14.61
CA GLN A 249 21.71 -8.11 13.53
C GLN A 249 21.37 -8.97 12.30
N ARG A 250 22.13 -10.05 12.04
CA ARG A 250 21.90 -10.93 10.87
C ARG A 250 20.60 -11.69 11.02
N VAL A 251 20.28 -12.17 12.20
CA VAL A 251 19.03 -12.87 12.48
C VAL A 251 17.85 -11.93 12.32
N ARG A 252 17.92 -10.71 12.85
CA ARG A 252 16.86 -9.70 12.65
C ARG A 252 16.65 -9.32 11.20
N GLN A 253 17.75 -9.18 10.43
CA GLN A 253 17.67 -8.92 8.99
C GLN A 253 16.99 -10.08 8.26
N SER A 254 17.41 -11.32 8.54
CA SER A 254 16.80 -12.51 7.95
C SER A 254 15.30 -12.63 8.25
N LEU A 255 14.87 -12.23 9.44
CA LEU A 255 13.44 -12.20 9.79
C LEU A 255 12.68 -11.14 9.00
N ASN A 256 13.22 -9.93 8.89
CA ASN A 256 12.59 -8.86 8.12
C ASN A 256 12.48 -9.25 6.64
N ASP A 257 13.51 -9.92 6.08
CA ASP A 257 13.48 -10.43 4.70
C ASP A 257 12.40 -11.52 4.52
N LYS A 258 12.26 -12.42 5.50
CA LYS A 258 11.20 -13.44 5.48
C LYS A 258 9.81 -12.80 5.56
N VAL A 259 9.61 -11.82 6.44
CA VAL A 259 8.35 -11.07 6.53
C VAL A 259 8.03 -10.43 5.20
N ALA A 260 8.99 -9.72 4.59
CA ALA A 260 8.79 -9.07 3.30
C ALA A 260 8.55 -10.06 2.14
N THR A 261 8.99 -11.32 2.27
CA THR A 261 8.79 -12.36 1.24
C THR A 261 7.40 -12.98 1.27
N VAL A 262 6.77 -13.07 2.45
CA VAL A 262 5.46 -13.73 2.60
C VAL A 262 4.29 -12.74 2.57
N MET A 263 4.56 -11.45 2.62
CA MET A 263 3.59 -10.37 2.43
C MET A 263 3.34 -10.08 0.96
#